data_ee27a8cd071ed6933f205c5413b92f04
#
_entry.id   ee27a8cd071ed6933f205c5413b92f04
#
_cell.length_a   1.000
_cell.length_b   1.000
_cell.length_c   1.000
_cell.angle_alpha   90.00
_cell.angle_beta   90.00
_cell.angle_gamma   90.00
#
_symmetry.space_group_name_H-M   'P 1'
#
loop_
_entity.id
_entity.type
_entity.pdbx_description
1 polymer ?
#
loop_
_entity_poly.entity_id
_entity_poly.type
_entity_poly.pdbx_seq_one_letter_code
_entity_poly.pdbx_strand_id
1 'polypeptide(L)'
;MANTIISPNRYVQGRGELKNLPEHAKKLGKKLFVIISASGLKRVRDLLEKSFENTGMELVFEEFQGECCETEIKRLGSRFQENKCDLVVGVGGGKIHDSAKAAAYYQGAPVVIIPTIAS
;
A
#
# COMPACT_ATOMS: atom_id res chain seq x y z
N MET A 1 -3.97 13.60 -19.74
CA MET A 1 -4.04 13.46 -19.39
C MET A 1 -3.93 13.11 -18.76
N ALA A 2 -3.92 13.10 -18.43
CA ALA A 2 -3.86 12.89 -17.67
C ALA A 2 -3.62 12.72 -16.89
N ASN A 3 -3.33 12.69 -16.82
CA ASN A 3 -3.04 12.58 -16.02
C ASN A 3 -2.96 12.78 -15.07
N THR A 4 -2.92 13.14 -14.95
CA THR A 4 -3.00 13.68 -14.12
C THR A 4 -3.51 13.33 -13.21
N ILE A 5 -4.04 12.88 -13.30
CA ILE A 5 -4.53 12.44 -12.55
C ILE A 5 -4.10 11.77 -11.84
N ILE A 6 -3.36 11.70 -11.72
CA ILE A 6 -2.79 11.13 -11.07
C ILE A 6 -3.30 10.86 -9.97
N SER A 7 -3.41 9.88 -9.61
CA SER A 7 -3.81 9.46 -8.44
C SER A 7 -3.40 10.27 -7.36
N PRO A 8 -4.25 10.74 -6.56
CA PRO A 8 -3.86 11.51 -5.43
C PRO A 8 -3.07 10.64 -4.49
N ASN A 9 -1.93 11.10 -4.14
CA ASN A 9 -1.17 10.48 -3.09
C ASN A 9 -1.77 10.91 -1.78
N ARG A 10 -2.12 9.96 -0.95
CA ARG A 10 -2.52 10.25 0.41
C ARG A 10 -1.34 9.94 1.30
N TYR A 11 -0.90 10.94 2.04
CA TYR A 11 0.22 10.77 2.93
C TYR A 11 -0.29 10.83 4.36
N VAL A 12 -0.23 9.70 5.04
CA VAL A 12 -0.76 9.57 6.38
C VAL A 12 0.37 9.23 7.31
N GLN A 13 0.47 9.93 8.42
CA GLN A 13 1.56 9.73 9.36
C GLN A 13 1.06 9.26 10.71
N GLY A 14 1.91 8.52 11.41
CA GLY A 14 1.65 8.14 12.77
C GLY A 14 1.04 6.76 12.91
N ARG A 15 1.25 6.16 14.08
CA ARG A 15 0.75 4.83 14.30
C ARG A 15 -0.73 4.71 14.31
N GLY A 16 -1.39 5.71 14.88
CA GLY A 16 -2.83 5.70 14.96
C GLY A 16 -3.50 5.64 13.61
N GLU A 17 -2.78 6.08 12.57
CA GLU A 17 -3.37 6.14 11.25
C GLU A 17 -3.55 4.77 10.60
N LEU A 18 -2.86 3.74 11.11
CA LEU A 18 -3.12 2.38 10.63
C LEU A 18 -4.55 1.97 10.93
N LYS A 19 -5.06 2.36 12.10
CA LYS A 19 -6.44 2.04 12.46
C LYS A 19 -7.43 2.76 11.57
N ASN A 20 -7.02 3.91 11.03
CA ASN A 20 -7.89 4.73 10.21
C ASN A 20 -7.71 4.47 8.72
N LEU A 21 -6.90 3.50 8.35
CA LEU A 21 -6.66 3.20 6.95
C LEU A 21 -7.94 2.94 6.17
N PRO A 22 -8.94 2.22 6.71
CA PRO A 22 -10.18 2.03 5.96
C PRO A 22 -10.84 3.35 5.58
N GLU A 23 -10.78 4.35 6.46
CA GLU A 23 -11.37 5.65 6.15
C GLU A 23 -10.65 6.33 5.00
N HIS A 24 -9.33 6.22 4.96
CA HIS A 24 -8.56 6.82 3.88
C HIS A 24 -8.73 6.06 2.58
N ALA A 25 -8.85 4.74 2.67
CA ALA A 25 -8.87 3.88 1.50
C ALA A 25 -10.22 3.79 0.83
N LYS A 26 -11.30 3.90 1.57
CA LYS A 26 -12.64 3.60 1.04
C LYS A 26 -13.02 4.45 -0.16
N LYS A 27 -12.44 5.63 -0.28
CA LYS A 27 -12.71 6.51 -1.40
C LYS A 27 -11.81 6.25 -2.59
N LEU A 28 -10.79 5.42 -2.42
CA LEU A 28 -9.77 5.20 -3.44
C LEU A 28 -9.85 3.82 -4.06
N GLY A 29 -10.29 2.83 -3.31
CA GLY A 29 -10.38 1.49 -3.85
C GLY A 29 -10.96 0.51 -2.85
N LYS A 30 -11.15 -0.71 -3.28
CA LYS A 30 -11.74 -1.75 -2.44
C LYS A 30 -10.82 -2.92 -2.19
N LYS A 31 -9.83 -3.13 -3.04
CA LYS A 31 -8.90 -4.24 -2.86
C LYS A 31 -7.51 -3.66 -2.78
N LEU A 32 -6.96 -3.67 -1.58
CA LEU A 32 -5.72 -3.00 -1.27
C LEU A 32 -4.54 -3.92 -1.43
N PHE A 33 -3.53 -3.43 -2.12
CA PHE A 33 -2.26 -4.13 -2.28
C PHE A 33 -1.29 -3.51 -1.29
N VAL A 34 -1.05 -4.19 -0.18
CA VAL A 34 -0.27 -3.63 0.93
C VAL A 34 1.16 -4.11 0.83
N ILE A 35 2.07 -3.20 0.53
CA ILE A 35 3.49 -3.49 0.44
C ILE A 35 4.12 -3.19 1.79
N ILE A 36 4.77 -4.18 2.38
CA ILE A 36 5.24 -4.08 3.75
C ILE A 36 6.38 -5.07 3.95
N SER A 37 7.30 -4.76 4.86
CA SER A 37 8.39 -5.70 5.14
C SER A 37 7.87 -6.88 5.95
N ALA A 38 8.64 -7.96 5.95
CA ALA A 38 8.26 -9.16 6.71
C ALA A 38 8.07 -8.83 8.20
N SER A 39 9.00 -8.08 8.78
CA SER A 39 8.90 -7.74 10.19
C SER A 39 7.74 -6.79 10.46
N GLY A 40 7.51 -5.86 9.55
CA GLY A 40 6.38 -4.96 9.68
C GLY A 40 5.06 -5.70 9.64
N LEU A 41 4.96 -6.67 8.73
CA LEU A 41 3.76 -7.46 8.61
C LEU A 41 3.44 -8.20 9.89
N LYS A 42 4.44 -8.79 10.51
CA LYS A 42 4.24 -9.48 11.77
C LYS A 42 3.67 -8.56 12.85
N ARG A 43 4.11 -7.29 12.83
CA ARG A 43 3.67 -6.37 13.87
C ARG A 43 2.28 -5.81 13.63
N VAL A 44 1.88 -5.62 12.38
CA VAL A 44 0.64 -4.90 12.13
C VAL A 44 -0.44 -5.70 11.45
N ARG A 45 -0.16 -6.93 11.06
CA ARG A 45 -1.14 -7.72 10.29
C ARG A 45 -2.48 -7.84 11.01
N ASP A 46 -2.43 -8.23 12.29
CA ASP A 46 -3.67 -8.41 13.04
C ASP A 46 -4.44 -7.10 13.17
N LEU A 47 -3.71 -6.01 13.41
CA LEU A 47 -4.34 -4.71 13.52
C LEU A 47 -5.02 -4.32 12.22
N LEU A 48 -4.35 -4.54 11.09
CA LEU A 48 -4.92 -4.20 9.80
C LEU A 48 -6.12 -5.08 9.46
N GLU A 49 -5.99 -6.37 9.68
CA GLU A 49 -7.11 -7.27 9.39
C GLU A 49 -8.33 -6.91 10.22
N LYS A 50 -8.10 -6.59 11.49
CA LYS A 50 -9.19 -6.20 12.37
C LYS A 50 -9.82 -4.89 11.92
N SER A 51 -8.99 -3.94 11.49
CA SER A 51 -9.50 -2.64 11.04
C SER A 51 -10.38 -2.75 9.81
N PHE A 52 -10.17 -3.77 9.00
CA PHE A 52 -10.94 -3.93 7.78
C PHE A 52 -12.11 -4.92 7.90
N GLU A 53 -12.34 -5.45 9.09
CA GLU A 53 -13.50 -6.32 9.29
C GLU A 53 -14.77 -5.54 9.00
N ASN A 54 -15.69 -6.18 8.32
CA ASN A 54 -17.01 -5.61 8.02
C ASN A 54 -16.97 -4.35 7.15
N THR A 55 -15.86 -4.10 6.49
CA THR A 55 -15.77 -2.93 5.60
C THR A 55 -16.11 -3.26 4.15
N GLY A 56 -16.11 -4.54 3.80
CA GLY A 56 -16.28 -4.93 2.40
C GLY A 56 -15.02 -4.77 1.57
N MET A 57 -13.94 -4.30 2.18
CA MET A 57 -12.67 -4.14 1.48
C MET A 57 -11.77 -5.34 1.75
N GLU A 58 -10.90 -5.64 0.78
CA GLU A 58 -9.97 -6.77 0.90
C GLU A 58 -8.54 -6.29 1.00
N LEU A 59 -7.73 -7.04 1.73
CA LEU A 59 -6.30 -6.76 1.87
C LEU A 59 -5.51 -7.88 1.21
N VAL A 60 -4.54 -7.50 0.38
CA VAL A 60 -3.58 -8.43 -0.18
C VAL A 60 -2.23 -7.96 0.31
N PHE A 61 -1.58 -8.75 1.13
CA PHE A 61 -0.27 -8.38 1.66
C PHE A 61 0.82 -8.86 0.73
N GLU A 62 1.75 -7.98 0.41
CA GLU A 62 2.89 -8.35 -0.42
C GLU A 62 4.17 -7.94 0.30
N GLU A 63 5.02 -8.90 0.55
CA GLU A 63 6.24 -8.65 1.28
C GLU A 63 7.26 -7.96 0.38
N PHE A 64 7.81 -6.83 0.85
CA PHE A 64 8.81 -6.09 0.12
C PHE A 64 10.15 -6.83 0.20
N GLN A 65 10.83 -6.94 -0.93
CA GLN A 65 12.04 -7.74 -1.02
C GLN A 65 13.34 -6.98 -0.72
N GLY A 66 13.20 -5.80 -0.17
CA GLY A 66 14.37 -5.13 0.42
C GLY A 66 14.97 -3.98 -0.35
N GLU A 67 14.80 -3.93 -1.65
CA GLU A 67 15.37 -2.84 -2.45
C GLU A 67 14.37 -2.25 -3.41
N CYS A 68 14.39 -0.93 -3.52
CA CYS A 68 13.57 -0.24 -4.50
C CYS A 68 14.36 -0.21 -5.80
N CYS A 69 14.07 -1.13 -6.69
CA CYS A 69 14.73 -1.21 -7.97
C CYS A 69 13.71 -1.62 -9.03
N GLU A 70 14.11 -1.49 -10.27
CA GLU A 70 13.20 -1.74 -11.38
C GLU A 70 12.60 -3.14 -11.32
N THR A 71 13.44 -4.14 -11.02
CA THR A 71 12.97 -5.52 -10.92
C THR A 71 11.88 -5.66 -9.87
N GLU A 72 12.10 -5.05 -8.71
CA GLU A 72 11.13 -5.15 -7.63
C GLU A 72 9.85 -4.40 -7.98
N ILE A 73 9.96 -3.25 -8.62
CA ILE A 73 8.79 -2.48 -9.02
C ILE A 73 7.96 -3.27 -10.03
N LYS A 74 8.62 -3.94 -10.97
CA LYS A 74 7.90 -4.78 -11.92
C LYS A 74 7.24 -5.97 -11.26
N ARG A 75 7.94 -6.58 -10.30
CA ARG A 75 7.38 -7.71 -9.56
C ARG A 75 6.12 -7.29 -8.81
N LEU A 76 6.21 -6.14 -8.12
CA LEU A 76 5.06 -5.64 -7.37
C LEU A 76 3.89 -5.32 -8.30
N GLY A 77 4.17 -4.73 -9.46
CA GLY A 77 3.12 -4.44 -10.43
C GLY A 77 2.44 -5.69 -10.94
N SER A 78 3.22 -6.74 -11.20
CA SER A 78 2.65 -8.00 -11.66
C SER A 78 1.76 -8.62 -10.60
N ARG A 79 2.21 -8.59 -9.34
CA ARG A 79 1.42 -9.12 -8.24
C ARG A 79 0.13 -8.32 -8.04
N PHE A 80 0.23 -7.01 -8.19
CA PHE A 80 -0.92 -6.14 -8.11
C PHE A 80 -1.98 -6.55 -9.15
N GLN A 81 -1.54 -6.77 -10.37
CA GLN A 81 -2.44 -7.17 -11.44
C GLN A 81 -3.00 -8.57 -11.25
N GLU A 82 -2.14 -9.51 -10.86
CA GLU A 82 -2.57 -10.89 -10.63
C GLU A 82 -3.67 -10.97 -9.59
N ASN A 83 -3.57 -10.14 -8.58
CA ASN A 83 -4.55 -10.13 -7.51
C ASN A 83 -5.71 -9.18 -7.76
N LYS A 84 -5.71 -8.49 -8.90
CA LYS A 84 -6.77 -7.58 -9.28
C LYS A 84 -7.02 -6.49 -8.26
N CYS A 85 -5.93 -5.96 -7.70
CA CYS A 85 -6.03 -4.89 -6.72
C CYS A 85 -6.31 -3.57 -7.41
N ASP A 86 -6.82 -2.60 -6.66
CA ASP A 86 -7.12 -1.30 -7.22
C ASP A 86 -6.55 -0.13 -6.42
N LEU A 87 -5.84 -0.42 -5.35
CA LEU A 87 -5.22 0.61 -4.52
C LEU A 87 -3.90 0.07 -3.97
N VAL A 88 -2.84 0.88 -4.04
CA VAL A 88 -1.55 0.50 -3.47
C VAL A 88 -1.38 1.18 -2.13
N VAL A 89 -0.95 0.43 -1.13
CA VAL A 89 -0.67 0.96 0.19
C VAL A 89 0.77 0.58 0.54
N GLY A 90 1.59 1.57 0.87
CA GLY A 90 2.96 1.32 1.31
C GLY A 90 3.07 1.58 2.80
N VAL A 91 3.47 0.58 3.56
CA VAL A 91 3.61 0.69 5.01
C VAL A 91 5.06 0.44 5.37
N GLY A 92 5.75 1.47 5.84
CA GLY A 92 7.15 1.30 6.22
C GLY A 92 7.98 2.52 5.97
N GLY A 93 9.25 2.30 5.63
CA GLY A 93 10.20 3.38 5.42
C GLY A 93 10.33 3.81 3.98
N GLY A 94 11.38 4.57 3.70
CA GLY A 94 11.55 5.23 2.41
C GLY A 94 11.58 4.32 1.20
N LYS A 95 12.25 3.19 1.30
CA LYS A 95 12.33 2.27 0.15
C LYS A 95 10.96 1.72 -0.21
N ILE A 96 10.15 1.44 0.78
CA ILE A 96 8.80 0.95 0.55
C ILE A 96 7.93 2.06 -0.01
N HIS A 97 8.08 3.28 0.51
CA HIS A 97 7.33 4.42 -0.02
C HIS A 97 7.61 4.62 -1.50
N ASP A 98 8.89 4.63 -1.87
CA ASP A 98 9.28 4.85 -3.25
C ASP A 98 8.77 3.74 -4.14
N SER A 99 8.87 2.50 -3.67
CA SER A 99 8.41 1.35 -4.45
C SER A 99 6.91 1.36 -4.63
N ALA A 100 6.18 1.73 -3.58
CA ALA A 100 4.72 1.80 -3.65
C ALA A 100 4.28 2.89 -4.64
N LYS A 101 4.91 4.05 -4.56
CA LYS A 101 4.58 5.14 -5.47
C LYS A 101 4.85 4.75 -6.92
N ALA A 102 6.01 4.12 -7.18
CA ALA A 102 6.36 3.72 -8.52
C ALA A 102 5.42 2.64 -9.05
N ALA A 103 5.12 1.63 -8.23
CA ALA A 103 4.23 0.57 -8.66
C ALA A 103 2.84 1.14 -8.97
N ALA A 104 2.34 2.02 -8.12
CA ALA A 104 1.04 2.63 -8.34
C ALA A 104 1.05 3.47 -9.61
N TYR A 105 2.11 4.21 -9.83
CA TYR A 105 2.22 5.04 -11.03
C TYR A 105 2.12 4.19 -12.29
N TYR A 106 2.88 3.11 -12.35
CA TYR A 106 2.88 2.25 -13.54
C TYR A 106 1.56 1.53 -13.73
N GLN A 107 0.83 1.29 -12.65
CA GLN A 107 -0.46 0.62 -12.73
C GLN A 107 -1.62 1.59 -12.89
N GLY A 108 -1.35 2.88 -12.84
CA GLY A 108 -2.41 3.88 -12.92
C GLY A 108 -3.34 3.84 -11.71
N ALA A 109 -2.80 3.48 -10.56
CA ALA A 109 -3.61 3.29 -9.35
C ALA A 109 -3.30 4.36 -8.31
N PRO A 110 -4.25 4.65 -7.43
CA PRO A 110 -3.95 5.55 -6.30
C PRO A 110 -3.05 4.86 -5.29
N VAL A 111 -2.40 5.65 -4.46
CA VAL A 111 -1.48 5.12 -3.46
C VAL A 111 -1.66 5.84 -2.13
N VAL A 112 -1.64 5.07 -1.06
CA VAL A 112 -1.64 5.59 0.30
C VAL A 112 -0.32 5.21 0.94
N ILE A 113 0.38 6.18 1.50
CA ILE A 113 1.66 5.93 2.16
C ILE A 113 1.48 6.11 3.65
N ILE A 114 1.85 5.08 4.39
CA ILE A 114 1.81 5.11 5.85
C ILE A 114 3.21 4.93 6.37
N PRO A 115 3.89 6.01 6.74
CA PRO A 115 5.24 5.86 7.27
C PRO A 115 5.18 5.24 8.65
N THR A 116 6.09 4.32 8.91
CA THR A 116 6.24 3.78 10.24
C THR A 116 7.58 4.25 10.75
N ILE A 117 7.67 4.40 12.06
CA ILE A 117 8.94 4.72 12.64
C ILE A 117 9.69 3.45 12.61
N ALA A 118 10.67 3.50 11.82
CA ALA A 118 11.44 2.35 11.70
C ALA A 118 12.07 2.18 12.94
N SER A 119 12.15 1.30 13.42
CA SER A 119 12.86 1.30 14.58
C SER A 119 13.83 0.24 14.61
#